data_092967d6423aeccf167e318e928ba570
#
_entry.id   092967d6423aeccf167e318e928ba570
#
_cell.length_a   1.000
_cell.length_b   1.000
_cell.length_c   1.000
_cell.angle_alpha   90.00
_cell.angle_beta   90.00
_cell.angle_gamma   90.00
#
_symmetry.space_group_name_H-M   'P 1'
#
loop_
_entity.id
_entity.type
_entity.pdbx_description
1 polymer ?
#
loop_
_entity_poly.entity_id
_entity_poly.type
_entity_poly.pdbx_seq_one_letter_code
_entity_poly.pdbx_strand_id
1 'polypeptide(L)'
;MSEILTPVLLVVAMGFVFAVILTIAAKVFFVPVDETVIQLREQLPGANCGGCGFAGCDDYAAALAADPEGVGPNKCPVGGADCAAALAAILGIEAGSAEPQVATVMCNGNSQAVKSLLEYQGLTTCSAASTLYGGMNQCKYGCLGLGDCTRACNFDAIKICDGVAVVARELCTGCGACAAACPKHVIRIAPAKNKVVVQCHSEDKGAATRKACSNGCIACGKCTKVCKFEAITVENNHAYIDPEKCKNCGLCAKECPTGAINNMRAKRKPAAPASAPAAEAKAEA
;
A
#
# COMPACT_ATOMS: atom_id res chain seq x y z
N MET A 1 -64.10 20.64 -16.46
CA MET A 1 -62.86 20.63 -17.28
C MET A 1 -61.87 21.72 -16.86
N SER A 2 -62.33 22.88 -16.40
CA SER A 2 -61.42 23.98 -15.93
C SER A 2 -60.67 23.65 -14.64
N GLU A 3 -61.26 22.85 -13.71
CA GLU A 3 -60.62 22.52 -12.44
C GLU A 3 -59.37 21.64 -12.56
N ILE A 4 -59.27 20.83 -13.63
CA ILE A 4 -58.08 20.02 -13.89
C ILE A 4 -57.05 20.77 -14.74
N LEU A 5 -57.51 21.69 -15.61
CA LEU A 5 -56.65 22.43 -16.54
C LEU A 5 -55.73 23.41 -15.80
N THR A 6 -56.23 24.05 -14.73
CA THR A 6 -55.48 25.06 -13.97
C THR A 6 -54.26 24.45 -13.25
N PRO A 7 -54.34 23.34 -12.49
CA PRO A 7 -53.16 22.75 -11.85
C PRO A 7 -52.18 22.17 -12.88
N VAL A 8 -52.65 21.62 -14.00
CA VAL A 8 -51.78 21.13 -15.06
C VAL A 8 -50.96 22.26 -15.68
N LEU A 9 -51.60 23.38 -16.03
CA LEU A 9 -50.93 24.57 -16.55
C LEU A 9 -49.89 25.13 -15.57
N LEU A 10 -50.21 25.12 -14.27
CA LEU A 10 -49.30 25.61 -13.23
C LEU A 10 -48.05 24.72 -13.10
N VAL A 11 -48.21 23.38 -13.14
CA VAL A 11 -47.08 22.45 -13.10
C VAL A 11 -46.21 22.57 -14.34
N VAL A 12 -46.83 22.72 -15.55
CA VAL A 12 -46.09 22.91 -16.79
C VAL A 12 -45.32 24.25 -16.77
N ALA A 13 -45.93 25.33 -16.29
CA ALA A 13 -45.27 26.62 -16.18
C ALA A 13 -44.07 26.57 -15.21
N MET A 14 -44.26 25.95 -14.06
CA MET A 14 -43.15 25.71 -13.09
C MET A 14 -42.03 24.88 -13.72
N GLY A 15 -42.36 23.76 -14.38
CA GLY A 15 -41.39 22.92 -15.07
C GLY A 15 -40.59 23.68 -16.12
N PHE A 16 -41.26 24.54 -16.90
CA PHE A 16 -40.60 25.39 -17.89
C PHE A 16 -39.64 26.41 -17.24
N VAL A 17 -40.08 27.07 -16.17
CA VAL A 17 -39.22 28.01 -15.43
C VAL A 17 -37.98 27.33 -14.89
N PHE A 18 -38.12 26.14 -14.26
CA PHE A 18 -36.97 25.36 -13.77
C PHE A 18 -36.05 24.91 -14.92
N ALA A 19 -36.58 24.48 -16.04
CA ALA A 19 -35.78 24.09 -17.21
C ALA A 19 -34.93 25.25 -17.72
N VAL A 20 -35.53 26.47 -17.81
CA VAL A 20 -34.82 27.68 -18.23
C VAL A 20 -33.71 28.04 -17.20
N ILE A 21 -34.02 28.02 -15.91
CA ILE A 21 -33.02 28.28 -14.85
C ILE A 21 -31.87 27.30 -14.94
N LEU A 22 -32.15 25.99 -15.06
CA LEU A 22 -31.12 24.95 -15.17
C LEU A 22 -30.28 25.12 -16.46
N THR A 23 -30.88 25.51 -17.55
CA THR A 23 -30.17 25.75 -18.82
C THR A 23 -29.24 26.96 -18.71
N ILE A 24 -29.68 28.03 -18.07
CA ILE A 24 -28.86 29.22 -17.82
C ILE A 24 -27.73 28.87 -16.86
N ALA A 25 -28.05 28.18 -15.76
CA ALA A 25 -27.07 27.74 -14.78
C ALA A 25 -25.99 26.83 -15.41
N ALA A 26 -26.41 25.87 -16.27
CA ALA A 26 -25.48 25.01 -16.97
C ALA A 26 -24.52 25.76 -17.90
N LYS A 27 -25.00 26.86 -18.54
CA LYS A 27 -24.14 27.71 -19.38
C LYS A 27 -23.21 28.62 -18.56
N VAL A 28 -23.71 29.18 -17.44
CA VAL A 28 -22.94 30.12 -16.60
C VAL A 28 -21.86 29.36 -15.81
N PHE A 29 -22.18 28.16 -15.33
CA PHE A 29 -21.25 27.31 -14.59
C PHE A 29 -20.51 26.31 -15.47
N PHE A 30 -20.59 26.42 -16.79
CA PHE A 30 -19.81 25.56 -17.69
C PHE A 30 -18.33 25.84 -17.52
N VAL A 31 -17.62 24.86 -16.99
CA VAL A 31 -16.14 24.84 -16.93
C VAL A 31 -15.67 24.09 -18.17
N PRO A 32 -14.97 24.75 -19.12
CA PRO A 32 -14.39 24.05 -20.25
C PRO A 32 -13.35 23.05 -19.73
N VAL A 33 -13.55 21.78 -20.02
CA VAL A 33 -12.55 20.75 -19.73
C VAL A 33 -11.61 20.71 -20.93
N ASP A 34 -10.31 20.82 -20.67
CA ASP A 34 -9.29 20.72 -21.71
C ASP A 34 -9.32 19.29 -22.31
N GLU A 35 -9.36 19.21 -23.64
CA GLU A 35 -9.35 17.94 -24.37
C GLU A 35 -8.11 17.11 -24.02
N THR A 36 -6.99 17.76 -23.74
CA THR A 36 -5.75 17.12 -23.29
C THR A 36 -5.96 16.38 -21.97
N VAL A 37 -6.69 17.00 -21.02
CA VAL A 37 -7.00 16.36 -19.72
C VAL A 37 -7.83 15.09 -19.92
N ILE A 38 -8.82 15.14 -20.84
CA ILE A 38 -9.66 13.98 -21.14
C ILE A 38 -8.81 12.85 -21.73
N GLN A 39 -7.96 13.15 -22.72
CA GLN A 39 -7.08 12.16 -23.35
C GLN A 39 -6.10 11.54 -22.35
N LEU A 40 -5.48 12.35 -21.48
CA LEU A 40 -4.61 11.87 -20.41
C LEU A 40 -5.36 10.98 -19.42
N ARG A 41 -6.59 11.37 -19.06
CA ARG A 41 -7.44 10.62 -18.15
C ARG A 41 -7.81 9.23 -18.67
N GLU A 42 -8.06 9.10 -19.98
CA GLU A 42 -8.38 7.84 -20.64
C GLU A 42 -7.21 6.84 -20.60
N GLN A 43 -5.97 7.32 -20.61
CA GLN A 43 -4.78 6.47 -20.50
C GLN A 43 -4.49 6.03 -19.06
N LEU A 44 -5.09 6.69 -18.07
CA LEU A 44 -4.88 6.35 -16.67
C LEU A 44 -5.78 5.17 -16.24
N PRO A 45 -5.30 4.28 -15.35
CA PRO A 45 -6.02 3.05 -14.96
C PRO A 45 -7.31 3.27 -14.19
N GLY A 46 -7.63 4.49 -13.78
CA GLY A 46 -8.87 4.81 -13.08
C GLY A 46 -8.98 4.31 -11.63
N ALA A 47 -7.90 3.77 -11.08
CA ALA A 47 -7.91 3.17 -9.75
C ALA A 47 -8.06 4.19 -8.61
N ASN A 48 -7.86 5.48 -8.85
CA ASN A 48 -7.95 6.58 -7.88
C ASN A 48 -7.26 6.26 -6.53
N CYS A 49 -6.13 5.55 -6.59
CA CYS A 49 -5.45 4.99 -5.42
C CYS A 49 -4.56 6.00 -4.66
N GLY A 50 -4.35 7.20 -5.21
CA GLY A 50 -3.48 8.23 -4.62
C GLY A 50 -1.97 7.91 -4.66
N GLY A 51 -1.54 6.79 -5.22
CA GLY A 51 -0.14 6.34 -5.25
C GLY A 51 0.80 7.25 -6.04
N CYS A 52 0.27 8.08 -6.92
CA CYS A 52 1.01 9.12 -7.65
C CYS A 52 1.22 10.41 -6.83
N GLY A 53 0.62 10.52 -5.65
CA GLY A 53 0.67 11.72 -4.80
C GLY A 53 -0.47 12.72 -5.06
N PHE A 54 -1.40 12.40 -5.96
CA PHE A 54 -2.61 13.20 -6.26
C PHE A 54 -3.84 12.52 -5.67
N ALA A 55 -4.92 13.27 -5.44
CA ALA A 55 -6.13 12.74 -4.81
C ALA A 55 -6.84 11.69 -5.68
N GLY A 56 -6.68 11.78 -7.02
CA GLY A 56 -7.23 10.83 -7.95
C GLY A 56 -6.58 10.89 -9.33
N CYS A 57 -7.04 10.05 -10.25
CA CYS A 57 -6.53 10.05 -11.61
C CYS A 57 -6.92 11.31 -12.36
N ASP A 58 -8.07 11.91 -12.04
CA ASP A 58 -8.53 13.17 -12.63
C ASP A 58 -7.61 14.34 -12.23
N ASP A 59 -7.24 14.43 -10.95
CA ASP A 59 -6.33 15.46 -10.45
C ASP A 59 -4.92 15.30 -11.04
N TYR A 60 -4.44 14.06 -11.19
CA TYR A 60 -3.16 13.81 -11.83
C TYR A 60 -3.19 14.20 -13.31
N ALA A 61 -4.26 13.88 -14.05
CA ALA A 61 -4.41 14.26 -15.45
C ALA A 61 -4.43 15.78 -15.61
N ALA A 62 -5.18 16.50 -14.77
CA ALA A 62 -5.25 17.95 -14.78
C ALA A 62 -3.89 18.61 -14.43
N ALA A 63 -3.21 18.12 -13.41
CA ALA A 63 -1.90 18.63 -13.02
C ALA A 63 -0.85 18.37 -14.12
N LEU A 64 -0.91 17.21 -14.76
CA LEU A 64 0.00 16.83 -15.83
C LEU A 64 -0.23 17.66 -17.10
N ALA A 65 -1.48 18.01 -17.41
CA ALA A 65 -1.80 18.90 -18.52
C ALA A 65 -1.33 20.35 -18.26
N ALA A 66 -1.40 20.80 -16.99
CA ALA A 66 -0.98 22.15 -16.61
C ALA A 66 0.56 22.31 -16.58
N ASP A 67 1.28 21.30 -16.11
CA ASP A 67 2.75 21.32 -16.00
C ASP A 67 3.32 19.94 -16.35
N PRO A 68 3.48 19.63 -17.64
CA PRO A 68 3.99 18.33 -18.11
C PRO A 68 5.41 18.00 -17.64
N GLU A 69 6.29 19.00 -17.57
CA GLU A 69 7.69 18.79 -17.19
C GLU A 69 7.89 18.69 -15.68
N GLY A 70 7.20 19.53 -14.90
CA GLY A 70 7.33 19.54 -13.44
C GLY A 70 6.64 18.35 -12.77
N VAL A 71 5.48 17.93 -13.31
CA VAL A 71 4.74 16.78 -12.79
C VAL A 71 5.32 15.46 -13.27
N GLY A 72 5.60 15.33 -14.57
CA GLY A 72 6.13 14.13 -15.21
C GLY A 72 5.12 12.98 -15.39
N PRO A 73 5.19 12.22 -16.51
CA PRO A 73 4.22 11.19 -16.87
C PRO A 73 4.40 9.86 -16.13
N ASN A 74 5.49 9.67 -15.39
CA ASN A 74 5.93 8.40 -14.79
C ASN A 74 5.52 8.21 -13.33
N LYS A 75 4.66 9.06 -12.77
CA LYS A 75 4.27 8.98 -11.35
C LYS A 75 3.20 7.93 -11.04
N CYS A 76 2.47 7.41 -12.05
CA CYS A 76 1.44 6.42 -11.82
C CYS A 76 2.02 5.02 -11.58
N PRO A 77 2.01 4.47 -10.33
CA PRO A 77 2.60 3.16 -10.05
C PRO A 77 1.74 2.01 -10.60
N VAL A 78 0.43 2.23 -10.76
CA VAL A 78 -0.52 1.22 -11.26
C VAL A 78 -0.43 1.10 -12.77
N GLY A 79 -0.31 2.22 -13.47
CA GLY A 79 -0.19 2.25 -14.94
C GLY A 79 1.17 1.78 -15.46
N GLY A 80 2.21 1.89 -14.64
CA GLY A 80 3.56 1.44 -14.99
C GLY A 80 4.17 2.16 -16.20
N ALA A 81 5.09 1.48 -16.87
CA ALA A 81 5.84 2.04 -18.00
C ALA A 81 4.96 2.29 -19.24
N ASP A 82 3.99 1.41 -19.50
CA ASP A 82 3.12 1.52 -20.67
C ASP A 82 2.21 2.78 -20.59
N CYS A 83 1.63 3.00 -19.43
CA CYS A 83 0.85 4.21 -19.16
C CYS A 83 1.72 5.48 -19.26
N ALA A 84 2.93 5.44 -18.66
CA ALA A 84 3.87 6.56 -18.73
C ALA A 84 4.24 6.89 -20.19
N ALA A 85 4.47 5.89 -21.03
CA ALA A 85 4.75 6.07 -22.45
C ALA A 85 3.56 6.66 -23.21
N ALA A 86 2.33 6.20 -22.93
CA ALA A 86 1.12 6.73 -23.54
C ALA A 86 0.87 8.21 -23.16
N LEU A 87 1.04 8.56 -21.88
CA LEU A 87 0.94 9.93 -21.40
C LEU A 87 2.00 10.85 -22.04
N ALA A 88 3.24 10.36 -22.11
CA ALA A 88 4.34 11.09 -22.73
C ALA A 88 4.11 11.35 -24.23
N ALA A 89 3.53 10.37 -24.95
CA ALA A 89 3.20 10.52 -26.36
C ALA A 89 2.12 11.60 -26.61
N ILE A 90 1.12 11.71 -25.72
CA ILE A 90 0.08 12.76 -25.80
C ILE A 90 0.71 14.15 -25.56
N LEU A 91 1.63 14.25 -24.62
CA LEU A 91 2.26 15.51 -24.22
C LEU A 91 3.46 15.90 -25.07
N GLY A 92 3.96 15.00 -25.94
CA GLY A 92 5.15 15.24 -26.76
C GLY A 92 6.45 15.32 -25.96
N ILE A 93 6.52 14.68 -24.77
CA ILE A 93 7.69 14.66 -23.89
C ILE A 93 8.27 13.23 -23.81
N GLU A 94 9.50 13.10 -23.31
CA GLU A 94 10.09 11.78 -23.08
C GLU A 94 9.51 11.13 -21.82
N ALA A 95 9.09 9.84 -21.96
CA ALA A 95 8.70 9.05 -20.82
C ALA A 95 9.93 8.71 -19.97
N GLY A 96 10.04 9.30 -18.79
CA GLY A 96 11.09 8.94 -17.85
C GLY A 96 10.98 7.46 -17.45
N SER A 97 12.12 6.82 -17.15
CA SER A 97 12.14 5.43 -16.68
C SER A 97 11.49 5.31 -15.29
N ALA A 98 10.31 4.70 -15.21
CA ALA A 98 9.68 4.35 -13.95
C ALA A 98 10.15 2.94 -13.53
N GLU A 99 10.94 2.84 -12.43
CA GLU A 99 11.30 1.55 -11.87
C GLU A 99 10.09 0.94 -11.15
N PRO A 100 9.65 -0.30 -11.49
CA PRO A 100 8.53 -0.95 -10.82
C PRO A 100 8.78 -1.05 -9.31
N GLN A 101 7.77 -0.68 -8.53
CA GLN A 101 7.82 -0.72 -7.07
C GLN A 101 6.85 -1.74 -6.51
N VAL A 102 7.16 -2.28 -5.34
CA VAL A 102 6.30 -3.24 -4.64
C VAL A 102 6.31 -2.99 -3.14
N ALA A 103 5.20 -3.29 -2.49
CA ALA A 103 5.12 -3.28 -1.05
C ALA A 103 5.98 -4.41 -0.45
N THR A 104 6.71 -4.08 0.60
CA THR A 104 7.57 -5.02 1.33
C THR A 104 7.26 -4.92 2.81
N VAL A 105 6.93 -6.06 3.44
CA VAL A 105 6.62 -6.14 4.87
C VAL A 105 7.91 -6.31 5.66
N MET A 106 8.20 -5.35 6.54
CA MET A 106 9.39 -5.30 7.39
C MET A 106 9.14 -6.03 8.72
N CYS A 107 8.45 -7.16 8.67
CA CYS A 107 8.18 -8.02 9.81
C CYS A 107 8.08 -9.48 9.38
N ASN A 108 8.76 -10.38 10.11
CA ASN A 108 8.66 -11.84 9.97
C ASN A 108 8.24 -12.49 11.29
N GLY A 109 7.62 -11.69 12.17
CA GLY A 109 7.10 -12.13 13.47
C GLY A 109 5.75 -12.80 13.29
N ASN A 110 5.76 -14.06 12.84
CA ASN A 110 4.56 -14.89 12.76
C ASN A 110 4.09 -15.34 14.15
N SER A 111 2.94 -16.01 14.22
CA SER A 111 2.32 -16.46 15.47
C SER A 111 3.20 -17.36 16.33
N GLN A 112 4.16 -18.08 15.72
CA GLN A 112 5.10 -18.94 16.43
C GLN A 112 6.35 -18.19 16.92
N ALA A 113 6.75 -17.12 16.23
CA ALA A 113 7.96 -16.38 16.49
C ALA A 113 7.77 -15.25 17.49
N VAL A 114 6.62 -14.57 17.45
CA VAL A 114 6.32 -13.45 18.35
C VAL A 114 5.54 -13.92 19.57
N LYS A 115 5.93 -13.43 20.76
CA LYS A 115 5.20 -13.73 21.99
C LYS A 115 4.01 -12.79 22.14
N SER A 116 2.86 -13.34 22.50
CA SER A 116 1.71 -12.54 22.92
C SER A 116 1.96 -11.92 24.29
N LEU A 117 1.58 -10.66 24.45
CA LEU A 117 1.63 -9.92 25.70
C LEU A 117 0.28 -9.97 26.42
N LEU A 118 -0.81 -9.86 25.66
CA LEU A 118 -2.18 -9.85 26.17
C LEU A 118 -3.14 -10.48 25.14
N GLU A 119 -4.28 -10.95 25.62
CA GLU A 119 -5.38 -11.37 24.77
C GLU A 119 -6.22 -10.15 24.42
N TYR A 120 -6.31 -9.85 23.13
CA TYR A 120 -7.04 -8.69 22.64
C TYR A 120 -8.50 -9.06 22.35
N GLN A 121 -9.40 -8.41 23.06
CA GLN A 121 -10.86 -8.52 22.86
C GLN A 121 -11.38 -7.13 22.47
N GLY A 122 -11.59 -6.90 21.18
CA GLY A 122 -12.05 -5.61 20.67
C GLY A 122 -12.24 -5.64 19.16
N LEU A 123 -12.31 -4.46 18.56
CA LEU A 123 -12.43 -4.33 17.11
C LEU A 123 -11.24 -4.99 16.40
N THR A 124 -11.51 -5.90 15.46
CA THR A 124 -10.51 -6.65 14.70
C THR A 124 -9.83 -5.77 13.65
N THR A 125 -9.24 -4.64 14.09
CA THR A 125 -8.47 -3.70 13.28
C THR A 125 -7.11 -3.44 13.92
N CYS A 126 -6.06 -3.29 13.08
CA CYS A 126 -4.73 -2.96 13.57
C CYS A 126 -4.72 -1.57 14.23
N SER A 127 -5.49 -0.63 13.69
CA SER A 127 -5.62 0.71 14.23
C SER A 127 -6.15 0.68 15.66
N ALA A 128 -7.27 0.00 15.92
CA ALA A 128 -7.83 -0.12 17.27
C ALA A 128 -6.90 -0.87 18.23
N ALA A 129 -6.33 -2.01 17.81
CA ALA A 129 -5.44 -2.78 18.65
C ALA A 129 -4.14 -2.04 18.98
N SER A 130 -3.63 -1.19 18.08
CA SER A 130 -2.38 -0.44 18.30
C SER A 130 -2.49 0.63 19.39
N THR A 131 -3.69 1.11 19.71
CA THR A 131 -3.92 2.11 20.78
C THR A 131 -3.71 1.54 22.17
N LEU A 132 -3.81 0.20 22.33
CA LEU A 132 -3.60 -0.48 23.60
C LEU A 132 -2.15 -0.97 23.71
N TYR A 133 -1.33 -0.23 24.43
CA TYR A 133 0.09 -0.57 24.69
C TYR A 133 0.93 -0.86 23.44
N GLY A 134 0.51 -0.35 22.27
CA GLY A 134 1.14 -0.63 20.98
C GLY A 134 0.76 -1.98 20.36
N GLY A 135 -0.25 -2.68 20.90
CA GLY A 135 -0.79 -3.94 20.39
C GLY A 135 -0.64 -5.12 21.32
N MET A 136 -1.19 -6.26 20.92
CA MET A 136 -1.25 -7.49 21.72
C MET A 136 0.06 -8.27 21.79
N ASN A 137 1.07 -7.92 21.01
CA ASN A 137 2.32 -8.62 20.91
C ASN A 137 3.39 -7.99 21.82
N GLN A 138 4.31 -8.80 22.36
CA GLN A 138 5.45 -8.31 23.13
C GLN A 138 6.37 -7.40 22.29
N CYS A 139 6.44 -7.63 20.98
CA CYS A 139 7.11 -6.74 20.05
C CYS A 139 6.19 -5.56 19.66
N LYS A 140 6.48 -4.38 20.20
CA LYS A 140 5.69 -3.16 19.93
C LYS A 140 5.84 -2.60 18.51
N TYR A 141 6.83 -3.05 17.74
CA TYR A 141 7.10 -2.62 16.36
C TYR A 141 6.50 -3.58 15.31
N GLY A 142 6.14 -4.80 15.69
CA GLY A 142 5.75 -5.87 14.79
C GLY A 142 4.37 -5.69 14.16
N CYS A 143 4.11 -6.49 13.13
CA CYS A 143 2.78 -6.63 12.54
C CYS A 143 1.80 -7.19 13.58
N LEU A 144 0.57 -6.67 13.58
CA LEU A 144 -0.51 -7.14 14.47
C LEU A 144 -1.40 -8.23 13.81
N GLY A 145 -1.31 -8.37 12.48
CA GLY A 145 -2.02 -9.44 11.77
C GLY A 145 -3.53 -9.27 11.65
N LEU A 146 -4.11 -8.10 11.96
CA LEU A 146 -5.57 -7.87 11.96
C LEU A 146 -6.13 -7.34 10.61
N GLY A 147 -5.26 -7.14 9.59
CA GLY A 147 -5.69 -7.00 8.21
C GLY A 147 -6.13 -5.61 7.73
N ASP A 148 -5.76 -4.50 8.39
CA ASP A 148 -6.05 -3.16 7.85
C ASP A 148 -5.45 -2.97 6.46
N CYS A 149 -4.23 -3.47 6.24
CA CYS A 149 -3.55 -3.44 4.97
C CYS A 149 -4.22 -4.29 3.88
N THR A 150 -4.87 -5.40 4.25
CA THR A 150 -5.61 -6.23 3.29
C THR A 150 -6.89 -5.55 2.83
N ARG A 151 -7.60 -4.89 3.74
CA ARG A 151 -8.80 -4.10 3.41
C ARG A 151 -8.50 -2.88 2.55
N ALA A 152 -7.31 -2.29 2.72
CA ALA A 152 -6.87 -1.14 1.92
C ALA A 152 -6.31 -1.51 0.53
N CYS A 153 -6.14 -2.80 0.23
CA CYS A 153 -5.57 -3.25 -1.03
C CYS A 153 -6.64 -3.51 -2.08
N ASN A 154 -6.73 -2.67 -3.11
CA ASN A 154 -7.66 -2.82 -4.22
C ASN A 154 -7.23 -3.91 -5.24
N PHE A 155 -6.06 -4.53 -5.05
CA PHE A 155 -5.45 -5.47 -6.01
C PHE A 155 -5.31 -6.88 -5.43
N ASP A 156 -5.88 -7.16 -4.26
CA ASP A 156 -5.76 -8.45 -3.54
C ASP A 156 -4.31 -8.96 -3.39
N ALA A 157 -3.35 -8.04 -3.46
CA ALA A 157 -1.93 -8.36 -3.45
C ALA A 157 -1.36 -8.64 -2.05
N ILE A 158 -2.13 -8.42 -0.97
CA ILE A 158 -1.66 -8.60 0.41
C ILE A 158 -2.65 -9.44 1.20
N LYS A 159 -2.13 -10.42 1.93
CA LYS A 159 -2.93 -11.33 2.78
C LYS A 159 -2.27 -11.50 4.14
N ILE A 160 -3.05 -11.88 5.14
CA ILE A 160 -2.51 -12.28 6.44
C ILE A 160 -2.26 -13.79 6.41
N CYS A 161 -1.01 -14.17 6.63
CA CYS A 161 -0.60 -15.58 6.73
C CYS A 161 0.13 -15.75 8.07
N ASP A 162 -0.36 -16.68 8.89
CA ASP A 162 0.26 -17.01 10.17
C ASP A 162 0.51 -15.76 11.07
N GLY A 163 -0.48 -14.86 11.15
CA GLY A 163 -0.44 -13.67 11.99
C GLY A 163 0.42 -12.51 11.46
N VAL A 164 0.95 -12.60 10.24
CA VAL A 164 1.74 -11.53 9.62
C VAL A 164 1.30 -11.26 8.18
N ALA A 165 1.39 -10.01 7.75
CA ALA A 165 1.07 -9.63 6.38
C ALA A 165 2.10 -10.18 5.38
N VAL A 166 1.63 -10.73 4.27
CA VAL A 166 2.45 -11.25 3.16
C VAL A 166 1.97 -10.65 1.86
N VAL A 167 2.89 -10.16 1.03
CA VAL A 167 2.60 -9.52 -0.26
C VAL A 167 2.89 -10.49 -1.40
N ALA A 168 1.90 -10.70 -2.26
CA ALA A 168 2.07 -11.32 -3.57
C ALA A 168 2.66 -10.27 -4.52
N ARG A 169 3.96 -10.36 -4.76
CA ARG A 169 4.72 -9.32 -5.50
C ARG A 169 4.29 -9.20 -6.96
N GLU A 170 3.75 -10.28 -7.52
CA GLU A 170 3.25 -10.37 -8.89
C GLU A 170 1.95 -9.58 -9.10
N LEU A 171 1.15 -9.43 -8.04
CA LEU A 171 -0.11 -8.67 -8.05
C LEU A 171 0.06 -7.24 -7.54
N CYS A 172 1.18 -6.94 -6.90
CA CYS A 172 1.41 -5.67 -6.24
C CYS A 172 1.84 -4.58 -7.23
N THR A 173 1.07 -3.52 -7.31
CA THR A 173 1.32 -2.34 -8.16
C THR A 173 2.18 -1.26 -7.49
N GLY A 174 2.53 -1.42 -6.20
CA GLY A 174 3.32 -0.43 -5.46
C GLY A 174 2.57 0.85 -5.08
N CYS A 175 1.24 0.87 -5.13
CA CYS A 175 0.42 2.09 -4.91
C CYS A 175 0.53 2.71 -3.50
N GLY A 176 1.04 1.98 -2.50
CA GLY A 176 1.27 2.52 -1.15
C GLY A 176 0.07 2.50 -0.21
N ALA A 177 -1.15 2.19 -0.66
CA ALA A 177 -2.35 2.21 0.18
C ALA A 177 -2.23 1.35 1.45
N CYS A 178 -1.63 0.16 1.33
CA CYS A 178 -1.37 -0.72 2.48
C CYS A 178 -0.33 -0.16 3.46
N ALA A 179 0.64 0.63 2.98
CA ALA A 179 1.62 1.28 3.84
C ALA A 179 0.99 2.44 4.62
N ALA A 180 0.14 3.22 3.99
CA ALA A 180 -0.63 4.31 4.63
C ALA A 180 -1.63 3.77 5.68
N ALA A 181 -2.28 2.64 5.40
CA ALA A 181 -3.24 2.01 6.32
C ALA A 181 -2.58 1.30 7.52
N CYS A 182 -1.25 1.14 7.53
CA CYS A 182 -0.56 0.38 8.56
C CYS A 182 -0.20 1.26 9.78
N PRO A 183 -0.85 1.12 10.95
CA PRO A 183 -0.55 1.94 12.12
C PRO A 183 0.82 1.65 12.74
N LYS A 184 1.43 0.50 12.37
CA LYS A 184 2.77 0.10 12.82
C LYS A 184 3.87 0.47 11.82
N HIS A 185 3.54 1.03 10.67
CA HIS A 185 4.47 1.42 9.61
C HIS A 185 5.46 0.31 9.20
N VAL A 186 5.00 -0.96 9.27
CA VAL A 186 5.84 -2.12 8.91
C VAL A 186 5.85 -2.42 7.41
N ILE A 187 5.17 -1.64 6.59
CA ILE A 187 5.11 -1.83 5.14
C ILE A 187 5.84 -0.65 4.48
N ARG A 188 6.80 -0.97 3.63
CA ARG A 188 7.52 0.00 2.81
C ARG A 188 7.34 -0.30 1.34
N ILE A 189 7.30 0.74 0.52
CA ILE A 189 7.36 0.62 -0.93
C ILE A 189 8.84 0.63 -1.32
N ALA A 190 9.25 -0.36 -2.10
CA ALA A 190 10.63 -0.55 -2.50
C ALA A 190 10.71 -1.06 -3.94
N PRO A 191 11.83 -0.83 -4.65
CA PRO A 191 12.02 -1.33 -6.01
C PRO A 191 11.79 -2.84 -6.11
N ALA A 192 11.06 -3.27 -7.14
CA ALA A 192 10.73 -4.68 -7.35
C ALA A 192 11.96 -5.57 -7.58
N LYS A 193 13.07 -4.98 -8.02
CA LYS A 193 14.36 -5.66 -8.18
C LYS A 193 14.93 -6.16 -6.85
N ASN A 194 14.58 -5.54 -5.72
CA ASN A 194 15.11 -5.88 -4.40
C ASN A 194 14.40 -7.11 -3.84
N LYS A 195 15.12 -8.24 -3.82
CA LYS A 195 14.61 -9.54 -3.40
C LYS A 195 15.19 -10.01 -2.06
N VAL A 196 16.23 -9.34 -1.56
CA VAL A 196 16.81 -9.62 -0.25
C VAL A 196 16.47 -8.44 0.66
N VAL A 197 15.70 -8.69 1.71
CA VAL A 197 15.17 -7.65 2.59
C VAL A 197 15.28 -8.05 4.05
N VAL A 198 15.47 -7.05 4.91
CA VAL A 198 15.40 -7.23 6.37
C VAL A 198 13.92 -7.17 6.77
N GLN A 199 13.40 -8.25 7.31
CA GLN A 199 12.02 -8.34 7.79
C GLN A 199 11.96 -8.16 9.32
N CYS A 200 12.57 -7.11 9.80
CA CYS A 200 12.48 -6.63 11.17
C CYS A 200 12.76 -5.14 11.21
N HIS A 201 12.01 -4.45 12.04
CA HIS A 201 12.06 -3.00 12.17
C HIS A 201 12.02 -2.60 13.67
N SER A 202 12.36 -3.55 14.55
CA SER A 202 12.46 -3.30 15.98
C SER A 202 13.67 -2.44 16.30
N GLU A 203 13.45 -1.39 17.07
CA GLU A 203 14.47 -0.49 17.58
C GLU A 203 14.94 -0.87 19.01
N ASP A 204 14.35 -1.93 19.57
CA ASP A 204 14.77 -2.44 20.87
C ASP A 204 16.17 -3.07 20.80
N LYS A 205 16.90 -3.01 21.90
CA LYS A 205 18.21 -3.68 22.01
C LYS A 205 18.08 -5.19 21.72
N GLY A 206 19.07 -5.77 21.07
CA GLY A 206 19.01 -7.15 20.56
C GLY A 206 18.56 -8.21 21.58
N ALA A 207 18.91 -8.06 22.87
CA ALA A 207 18.45 -8.96 23.92
C ALA A 207 16.93 -8.85 24.17
N ALA A 208 16.37 -7.63 24.15
CA ALA A 208 14.93 -7.40 24.29
C ALA A 208 14.17 -7.89 23.05
N THR A 209 14.69 -7.59 21.86
CA THR A 209 14.12 -8.06 20.60
C THR A 209 14.07 -9.59 20.56
N ARG A 210 15.14 -10.29 20.96
CA ARG A 210 15.17 -11.75 20.98
C ARG A 210 14.19 -12.35 21.99
N LYS A 211 13.94 -11.66 23.10
CA LYS A 211 12.95 -12.09 24.11
C LYS A 211 11.53 -11.96 23.57
N ALA A 212 11.25 -10.93 22.77
CA ALA A 212 9.94 -10.63 22.23
C ALA A 212 9.62 -11.43 20.95
N CYS A 213 10.63 -11.68 20.10
CA CYS A 213 10.45 -12.34 18.79
C CYS A 213 11.71 -13.14 18.42
N SER A 214 11.55 -14.43 18.14
CA SER A 214 12.67 -15.31 17.74
C SER A 214 13.26 -14.94 16.38
N ASN A 215 12.43 -14.38 15.47
CA ASN A 215 12.82 -13.95 14.13
C ASN A 215 13.30 -12.49 14.07
N GLY A 216 13.39 -11.82 15.23
CA GLY A 216 13.78 -10.41 15.31
C GLY A 216 15.26 -10.17 15.00
N CYS A 217 15.59 -9.01 14.43
CA CYS A 217 16.96 -8.58 14.24
C CYS A 217 17.59 -8.21 15.60
N ILE A 218 18.71 -8.82 15.94
CA ILE A 218 19.44 -8.56 17.19
C ILE A 218 20.63 -7.62 17.00
N ALA A 219 20.73 -6.94 15.88
CA ALA A 219 21.82 -6.01 15.54
C ALA A 219 23.25 -6.61 15.69
N CYS A 220 23.40 -7.92 15.43
CA CYS A 220 24.68 -8.63 15.67
C CYS A 220 25.80 -8.30 14.66
N GLY A 221 25.51 -7.58 13.58
CA GLY A 221 26.47 -7.17 12.58
C GLY A 221 27.05 -8.29 11.70
N LYS A 222 26.57 -9.55 11.77
CA LYS A 222 27.10 -10.63 10.92
C LYS A 222 26.81 -10.37 9.44
N CYS A 223 25.65 -9.81 9.13
CA CYS A 223 25.24 -9.50 7.76
C CYS A 223 26.12 -8.41 7.11
N THR A 224 26.63 -7.44 7.87
CA THR A 224 27.53 -6.41 7.35
C THR A 224 28.89 -7.00 6.98
N LYS A 225 29.42 -7.93 7.79
CA LYS A 225 30.72 -8.56 7.56
C LYS A 225 30.77 -9.43 6.30
N VAL A 226 29.65 -10.05 5.91
CA VAL A 226 29.57 -10.91 4.71
C VAL A 226 29.14 -10.18 3.46
N CYS A 227 28.73 -8.92 3.57
CA CYS A 227 28.31 -8.11 2.43
C CYS A 227 29.51 -7.56 1.66
N LYS A 228 29.82 -8.13 0.51
CA LYS A 228 30.92 -7.67 -0.36
C LYS A 228 30.65 -6.33 -1.05
N PHE A 229 29.40 -5.84 -0.99
CA PHE A 229 28.96 -4.61 -1.67
C PHE A 229 28.74 -3.46 -0.69
N GLU A 230 29.06 -3.64 0.58
CA GLU A 230 28.84 -2.65 1.64
C GLU A 230 27.42 -2.06 1.67
N ALA A 231 26.44 -2.90 1.25
CA ALA A 231 25.05 -2.50 1.11
C ALA A 231 24.26 -2.61 2.42
N ILE A 232 24.89 -2.98 3.55
CA ILE A 232 24.19 -3.23 4.80
C ILE A 232 24.79 -2.36 5.91
N THR A 233 23.94 -1.56 6.53
CA THR A 233 24.24 -0.80 7.75
C THR A 233 23.42 -1.35 8.94
N VAL A 234 23.89 -1.09 10.14
CA VAL A 234 23.16 -1.41 11.37
C VAL A 234 22.96 -0.11 12.13
N GLU A 235 21.75 0.37 12.13
CA GLU A 235 21.33 1.61 12.77
C GLU A 235 20.06 1.36 13.59
N ASN A 236 19.84 2.11 14.65
CA ASN A 236 18.66 1.98 15.51
C ASN A 236 18.37 0.52 15.94
N ASN A 237 19.43 -0.25 16.28
CA ASN A 237 19.34 -1.64 16.72
C ASN A 237 18.77 -2.64 15.69
N HIS A 238 18.71 -2.30 14.41
CA HIS A 238 18.37 -3.25 13.34
C HIS A 238 19.22 -3.04 12.08
N ALA A 239 19.31 -4.06 11.24
CA ALA A 239 20.02 -3.97 9.99
C ALA A 239 19.13 -3.31 8.93
N TYR A 240 19.74 -2.49 8.07
CA TYR A 240 19.15 -1.91 6.88
C TYR A 240 19.94 -2.35 5.65
N ILE A 241 19.24 -2.68 4.56
CA ILE A 241 19.86 -3.00 3.28
C ILE A 241 19.55 -1.88 2.30
N ASP A 242 20.60 -1.23 1.80
CA ASP A 242 20.51 -0.20 0.77
C ASP A 242 20.10 -0.86 -0.56
N PRO A 243 18.94 -0.48 -1.14
CA PRO A 243 18.42 -1.05 -2.36
C PRO A 243 19.29 -0.79 -3.60
N GLU A 244 20.03 0.31 -3.62
CA GLU A 244 20.84 0.69 -4.78
C GLU A 244 22.15 -0.11 -4.82
N LYS A 245 22.79 -0.32 -3.67
CA LYS A 245 24.04 -1.06 -3.55
C LYS A 245 23.84 -2.57 -3.56
N CYS A 246 22.66 -3.07 -3.17
CA CYS A 246 22.38 -4.49 -3.02
C CYS A 246 22.28 -5.22 -4.36
N LYS A 247 23.15 -6.21 -4.59
CA LYS A 247 23.12 -7.07 -5.78
C LYS A 247 22.26 -8.36 -5.59
N ASN A 248 21.49 -8.45 -4.51
CA ASN A 248 20.59 -9.58 -4.22
C ASN A 248 21.28 -10.95 -4.17
N CYS A 249 22.53 -11.05 -3.74
CA CYS A 249 23.27 -12.31 -3.68
C CYS A 249 22.75 -13.28 -2.60
N GLY A 250 22.11 -12.78 -1.54
CA GLY A 250 21.48 -13.56 -0.47
C GLY A 250 22.44 -14.14 0.58
N LEU A 251 23.73 -13.79 0.57
CA LEU A 251 24.69 -14.27 1.58
C LEU A 251 24.31 -13.85 2.98
N CYS A 252 23.89 -12.60 3.15
CA CYS A 252 23.43 -12.06 4.44
C CYS A 252 22.20 -12.78 5.00
N ALA A 253 21.32 -13.31 4.15
CA ALA A 253 20.17 -14.11 4.58
C ALA A 253 20.60 -15.49 5.12
N LYS A 254 21.63 -16.10 4.53
CA LYS A 254 22.17 -17.39 4.99
C LYS A 254 22.88 -17.27 6.33
N GLU A 255 23.60 -16.18 6.54
CA GLU A 255 24.38 -15.92 7.76
C GLU A 255 23.56 -15.31 8.89
N CYS A 256 22.30 -14.96 8.66
CA CYS A 256 21.46 -14.36 9.69
C CYS A 256 21.03 -15.39 10.74
N PRO A 257 21.46 -15.28 12.00
CA PRO A 257 21.21 -16.32 13.02
C PRO A 257 19.75 -16.39 13.47
N THR A 258 18.97 -15.32 13.25
CA THR A 258 17.55 -15.24 13.62
C THR A 258 16.61 -15.35 12.42
N GLY A 259 17.15 -15.42 11.19
CA GLY A 259 16.32 -15.41 9.98
C GLY A 259 15.59 -14.07 9.73
N ALA A 260 16.05 -12.98 10.35
CA ALA A 260 15.47 -11.66 10.15
C ALA A 260 15.67 -11.12 8.71
N ILE A 261 16.61 -11.66 7.95
CA ILE A 261 16.84 -11.31 6.55
C ILE A 261 16.29 -12.42 5.68
N ASN A 262 15.38 -12.07 4.79
CA ASN A 262 14.76 -13.01 3.87
C ASN A 262 15.26 -12.80 2.44
N ASN A 263 15.49 -13.92 1.73
CA ASN A 263 15.76 -13.92 0.30
C ASN A 263 14.51 -14.38 -0.46
N MET A 264 13.76 -13.46 -1.01
CA MET A 264 12.50 -13.71 -1.73
C MET A 264 12.70 -14.40 -3.10
N ARG A 265 13.96 -14.64 -3.54
CA ARG A 265 14.24 -15.48 -4.71
C ARG A 265 14.04 -16.97 -4.42
N ALA A 266 14.28 -17.40 -3.19
CA ALA A 266 14.01 -18.77 -2.79
C ALA A 266 12.49 -18.95 -2.70
N LYS A 267 11.92 -19.89 -3.47
CA LYS A 267 10.51 -20.26 -3.32
C LYS A 267 10.25 -20.59 -1.86
N ARG A 268 9.43 -19.79 -1.18
CA ARG A 268 8.94 -20.15 0.14
C ARG A 268 8.22 -21.50 -0.01
N LYS A 269 8.63 -22.52 0.74
CA LYS A 269 7.74 -23.66 0.99
C LYS A 269 6.44 -23.09 1.55
N PRO A 270 5.27 -23.38 0.94
CA PRO A 270 4.02 -22.91 1.48
C PRO A 270 3.90 -23.45 2.91
N ALA A 271 3.74 -22.54 3.88
CA ALA A 271 3.26 -22.93 5.18
C ALA A 271 1.87 -23.54 4.99
N ALA A 272 1.64 -24.70 5.58
CA ALA A 272 0.34 -25.34 5.55
C ALA A 272 -0.74 -24.34 6.01
N PRO A 273 -1.93 -24.31 5.38
CA PRO A 273 -2.98 -23.40 5.78
C PRO A 273 -3.37 -23.72 7.23
N ALA A 274 -3.18 -22.75 8.11
CA ALA A 274 -3.72 -22.82 9.45
C ALA A 274 -5.26 -22.83 9.30
N SER A 275 -5.89 -23.90 9.80
CA SER A 275 -7.33 -24.03 9.88
C SER A 275 -7.93 -22.79 10.54
N ALA A 276 -8.83 -22.10 9.85
CA ALA A 276 -9.61 -21.01 10.40
C ALA A 276 -10.37 -21.53 11.63
N PRO A 277 -10.36 -20.79 12.77
CA PRO A 277 -11.29 -21.10 13.85
C PRO A 277 -12.71 -20.87 13.34
N ALA A 278 -13.53 -21.94 13.37
CA ALA A 278 -14.94 -21.90 13.04
C ALA A 278 -15.62 -20.88 13.95
N ALA A 279 -16.22 -19.86 13.36
CA ALA A 279 -17.16 -18.99 14.04
C ALA A 279 -18.43 -19.82 14.31
N GLU A 280 -18.58 -20.38 15.49
CA GLU A 280 -19.84 -20.86 15.99
C GLU A 280 -20.75 -19.66 16.29
N ALA A 281 -21.65 -19.39 15.35
CA ALA A 281 -22.82 -18.59 15.59
C ALA A 281 -23.76 -19.40 16.51
N LYS A 282 -23.79 -19.10 17.79
CA LYS A 282 -24.93 -19.43 18.64
C LYS A 282 -25.92 -18.28 18.56
N ALA A 283 -26.94 -18.49 17.73
CA ALA A 283 -28.22 -17.85 17.89
C ALA A 283 -29.00 -18.67 18.96
N GLU A 284 -29.35 -18.01 20.04
CA GLU A 284 -30.46 -18.46 20.90
C GLU A 284 -31.08 -17.25 21.59
N ALA A 285 -32.40 -17.12 21.27
CA ALA A 285 -33.58 -16.61 21.98
C ALA A 285 -33.50 -15.24 22.68
#